data_ab45b04b28a5025ffac1ff554d652462
#
_entry.id   ab45b04b28a5025ffac1ff554d652462
#
_cell.length_a   1.000
_cell.length_b   1.000
_cell.length_c   1.000
_cell.angle_alpha   90.00
_cell.angle_beta   90.00
_cell.angle_gamma   90.00
#
_symmetry.space_group_name_H-M   'P 1'
#
loop_
_entity.id
_entity.type
_entity.pdbx_description
1 polymer ?
#
loop_
_entity_poly.entity_id
_entity_poly.type
_entity_poly.pdbx_seq_one_letter_code
_entity_poly.pdbx_strand_id
1 'polypeptide(L)'
;METAQPRESEIVEYRRDEFVVSTDPARLDLDVVYGFLTNCYWAKGIPRDVVVRSIEHSLCFGIYHEIDTVPSLQVGFARVITDFATIAYLGDVFVVDGYRERGLSKWMMECIMQHPQLQGLRRWILLTRDAHGLYSKFGFTPVKAPERYMELHRPDIYKIRGTT
;
A
#
# COMPACT_ATOMS: atom_id res chain seq x y z
N MET A 1 -20.33 21.13 19.20
CA MET A 1 -19.84 19.98 18.44
C MET A 1 -18.78 20.51 17.50
N GLU A 2 -17.54 20.36 17.88
CA GLU A 2 -16.40 20.79 17.07
C GLU A 2 -16.26 19.77 15.93
N THR A 3 -16.51 20.21 14.71
CA THR A 3 -16.33 19.39 13.52
C THR A 3 -14.85 19.14 13.36
N ALA A 4 -14.41 17.91 13.62
CA ALA A 4 -13.05 17.51 13.34
C ALA A 4 -12.74 17.77 11.86
N GLN A 5 -11.85 18.71 11.59
CA GLN A 5 -11.31 18.89 10.26
C GLN A 5 -10.59 17.60 9.83
N PRO A 6 -10.68 17.21 8.55
CA PRO A 6 -9.87 16.10 8.07
C PRO A 6 -8.41 16.41 8.41
N ARG A 7 -7.76 15.52 9.14
CA ARG A 7 -6.33 15.66 9.43
C ARG A 7 -5.60 15.58 8.09
N GLU A 8 -4.94 16.67 7.71
CA GLU A 8 -3.90 16.58 6.69
C GLU A 8 -2.92 15.51 7.16
N SER A 9 -2.73 14.47 6.37
CA SER A 9 -1.76 13.43 6.69
C SER A 9 -0.38 14.06 6.64
N GLU A 10 0.32 14.05 7.77
CA GLU A 10 1.69 14.53 7.86
C GLU A 10 2.56 13.70 6.90
N ILE A 11 3.30 14.39 6.03
CA ILE A 11 4.25 13.74 5.13
C ILE A 11 5.41 13.23 5.96
N VAL A 12 5.69 11.93 5.86
CA VAL A 12 6.79 11.27 6.55
C VAL A 12 7.69 10.60 5.53
N GLU A 13 9.00 10.81 5.69
CA GLU A 13 10.01 10.19 4.83
C GLU A 13 11.04 9.42 5.66
N TYR A 14 11.44 8.26 5.14
CA TYR A 14 12.48 7.41 5.67
C TYR A 14 13.55 7.21 4.61
N ARG A 15 14.82 7.30 5.00
CA ARG A 15 15.96 7.15 4.08
C ARG A 15 16.82 5.97 4.46
N ARG A 16 17.24 5.22 3.45
CA ARG A 16 18.21 4.13 3.57
C ARG A 16 19.02 4.05 2.28
N ASP A 17 20.32 4.37 2.38
CA ASP A 17 21.22 4.46 1.23
C ASP A 17 20.64 5.37 0.13
N GLU A 18 20.51 4.87 -1.08
CA GLU A 18 19.93 5.58 -2.23
C GLU A 18 18.40 5.46 -2.35
N PHE A 19 17.72 4.94 -1.30
CA PHE A 19 16.28 4.74 -1.32
C PHE A 19 15.57 5.62 -0.30
N VAL A 20 14.38 6.06 -0.69
CA VAL A 20 13.45 6.81 0.17
C VAL A 20 12.09 6.11 0.18
N VAL A 21 11.52 5.92 1.36
CA VAL A 21 10.10 5.62 1.52
C VAL A 21 9.41 6.92 1.92
N SER A 22 8.39 7.34 1.17
CA SER A 22 7.67 8.59 1.43
C SER A 22 6.17 8.37 1.41
N THR A 23 5.45 9.11 2.26
CA THR A 23 3.98 9.20 2.24
C THR A 23 3.47 10.42 1.48
N ASP A 24 4.34 11.19 0.85
CA ASP A 24 3.94 12.35 0.04
C ASP A 24 3.17 11.90 -1.21
N PRO A 25 1.86 12.22 -1.30
CA PRO A 25 1.05 11.84 -2.46
C PRO A 25 1.52 12.53 -3.75
N ALA A 26 2.18 13.70 -3.66
CA ALA A 26 2.70 14.41 -4.82
C ALA A 26 3.89 13.69 -5.49
N ARG A 27 4.54 12.78 -4.78
CA ARG A 27 5.64 11.97 -5.32
C ARG A 27 5.19 10.72 -6.07
N LEU A 28 3.92 10.32 -5.92
CA LEU A 28 3.43 9.08 -6.54
C LEU A 28 3.43 9.18 -8.06
N ASP A 29 4.06 8.23 -8.71
CA ASP A 29 3.98 8.02 -10.14
C ASP A 29 2.80 7.10 -10.45
N LEU A 30 1.70 7.71 -10.91
CA LEU A 30 0.48 6.98 -11.22
C LEU A 30 0.67 5.94 -12.33
N ASP A 31 1.58 6.18 -13.28
CA ASP A 31 1.84 5.24 -14.36
C ASP A 31 2.52 3.97 -13.83
N VAL A 32 3.44 4.12 -12.86
CA VAL A 32 4.07 2.98 -12.18
C VAL A 32 3.03 2.20 -11.38
N VAL A 33 2.21 2.87 -10.57
CA VAL A 33 1.21 2.21 -9.71
C VAL A 33 0.14 1.53 -10.57
N TYR A 34 -0.45 2.24 -11.51
CA TYR A 34 -1.48 1.70 -12.41
C TYR A 34 -0.93 0.56 -13.27
N GLY A 35 0.24 0.75 -13.88
CA GLY A 35 0.86 -0.25 -14.73
C GLY A 35 1.14 -1.56 -14.01
N PHE A 36 1.52 -1.50 -12.73
CA PHE A 36 1.68 -2.70 -11.93
C PHE A 36 0.32 -3.33 -11.57
N LEU A 37 -0.59 -2.55 -10.99
CA LEU A 37 -1.85 -3.09 -10.46
C LEU A 37 -2.74 -3.69 -11.53
N THR A 38 -2.85 -3.07 -12.70
CA THR A 38 -3.70 -3.59 -13.79
C THR A 38 -3.22 -4.94 -14.35
N ASN A 39 -1.96 -5.29 -14.11
CA ASN A 39 -1.35 -6.55 -14.55
C ASN A 39 -1.19 -7.58 -13.43
N CYS A 40 -1.32 -7.19 -12.16
CA CYS A 40 -1.16 -8.11 -11.05
C CYS A 40 -2.40 -9.00 -10.83
N TYR A 41 -2.21 -10.17 -10.21
CA TYR A 41 -3.28 -11.17 -10.09
C TYR A 41 -4.46 -10.72 -9.20
N TRP A 42 -4.22 -9.88 -8.19
CA TRP A 42 -5.26 -9.45 -7.24
C TRP A 42 -6.09 -8.25 -7.71
N ALA A 43 -5.62 -7.53 -8.73
CA ALA A 43 -6.30 -6.33 -9.26
C ALA A 43 -6.32 -6.31 -10.79
N LYS A 44 -6.18 -7.46 -11.46
CA LYS A 44 -6.08 -7.56 -12.91
C LYS A 44 -7.21 -6.83 -13.63
N GLY A 45 -6.82 -5.91 -14.51
CA GLY A 45 -7.76 -5.12 -15.29
C GLY A 45 -8.41 -3.95 -14.54
N ILE A 46 -7.90 -3.61 -13.36
CA ILE A 46 -8.41 -2.44 -12.60
C ILE A 46 -8.36 -1.18 -13.46
N PRO A 47 -9.47 -0.41 -13.58
CA PRO A 47 -9.48 0.84 -14.32
C PRO A 47 -8.63 1.92 -13.64
N ARG A 48 -8.04 2.81 -14.45
CA ARG A 48 -7.16 3.89 -13.96
C ARG A 48 -7.87 4.83 -12.98
N ASP A 49 -9.13 5.19 -13.25
CA ASP A 49 -9.93 6.04 -12.36
C ASP A 49 -10.19 5.41 -11.00
N VAL A 50 -10.30 4.09 -10.94
CA VAL A 50 -10.44 3.35 -9.69
C VAL A 50 -9.14 3.37 -8.89
N VAL A 51 -7.98 3.24 -9.56
CA VAL A 51 -6.67 3.38 -8.91
C VAL A 51 -6.51 4.78 -8.32
N VAL A 52 -6.79 5.82 -9.10
CA VAL A 52 -6.72 7.23 -8.63
C VAL A 52 -7.56 7.42 -7.37
N ARG A 53 -8.84 7.06 -7.44
CA ARG A 53 -9.76 7.20 -6.31
C ARG A 53 -9.32 6.39 -5.08
N SER A 54 -8.75 5.22 -5.28
CA SER A 54 -8.24 4.41 -4.17
C SER A 54 -7.04 5.06 -3.47
N ILE A 55 -6.16 5.70 -4.24
CA ILE A 55 -5.02 6.47 -3.72
C ILE A 55 -5.49 7.68 -2.92
N GLU A 56 -6.45 8.44 -3.44
CA GLU A 56 -7.00 9.63 -2.80
C GLU A 56 -7.62 9.37 -1.42
N HIS A 57 -8.09 8.13 -1.18
CA HIS A 57 -8.77 7.72 0.06
C HIS A 57 -7.94 6.74 0.90
N SER A 58 -6.63 6.74 0.75
CA SER A 58 -5.74 5.85 1.48
C SER A 58 -4.45 6.56 1.89
N LEU A 59 -3.81 6.06 2.93
CA LEU A 59 -2.43 6.42 3.23
C LEU A 59 -1.51 5.56 2.35
N CYS A 60 -0.83 6.20 1.41
CA CYS A 60 0.03 5.52 0.46
C CYS A 60 1.51 5.71 0.81
N PHE A 61 2.29 4.67 0.58
CA PHE A 61 3.74 4.65 0.73
C PHE A 61 4.36 4.36 -0.64
N GLY A 62 5.23 5.23 -1.11
CA GLY A 62 6.06 4.98 -2.28
C GLY A 62 7.49 4.66 -1.87
N ILE A 63 8.15 3.76 -2.58
CA ILE A 63 9.61 3.59 -2.50
C ILE A 63 10.21 4.25 -3.73
N TYR A 64 11.22 5.10 -3.50
CA TYR A 64 11.90 5.86 -4.55
C TYR A 64 13.38 5.55 -4.54
N HIS A 65 13.94 5.32 -5.72
CA HIS A 65 15.36 5.24 -5.94
C HIS A 65 15.86 6.63 -6.31
N GLU A 66 16.72 7.21 -5.49
CA GLU A 66 17.28 8.56 -5.66
C GLU A 66 18.80 8.44 -5.91
N ILE A 67 19.21 8.84 -7.11
CA ILE A 67 20.61 9.00 -7.48
C ILE A 67 20.78 10.44 -7.91
N ASP A 68 21.80 11.14 -7.41
CA ASP A 68 22.03 12.57 -7.61
C ASP A 68 22.01 13.03 -9.07
N THR A 69 22.24 12.14 -10.01
CA THR A 69 22.40 12.46 -11.45
C THR A 69 21.16 12.19 -12.30
N VAL A 70 20.11 11.58 -11.73
CA VAL A 70 18.88 11.21 -12.46
C VAL A 70 17.63 11.56 -11.64
N PRO A 71 16.49 11.80 -12.31
CA PRO A 71 15.21 11.99 -11.60
C PRO A 71 14.90 10.80 -10.69
N SER A 72 14.27 11.09 -9.54
CA SER A 72 13.79 10.07 -8.62
C SER A 72 12.83 9.11 -9.32
N LEU A 73 13.04 7.82 -9.14
CA LEU A 73 12.26 6.75 -9.78
C LEU A 73 11.46 5.99 -8.72
N GLN A 74 10.15 5.92 -8.88
CA GLN A 74 9.31 5.07 -8.01
C GLN A 74 9.53 3.59 -8.35
N VAL A 75 9.91 2.80 -7.34
CA VAL A 75 10.26 1.38 -7.49
C VAL A 75 9.43 0.46 -6.61
N GLY A 76 8.54 1.01 -5.79
CA GLY A 76 7.65 0.24 -4.93
C GLY A 76 6.47 1.06 -4.44
N PHE A 77 5.48 0.36 -3.88
CA PHE A 77 4.24 0.95 -3.41
C PHE A 77 3.59 0.08 -2.32
N ALA A 78 2.87 0.71 -1.43
CA ALA A 78 1.92 0.07 -0.53
C ALA A 78 0.78 1.04 -0.21
N ARG A 79 -0.39 0.49 0.06
CA ARG A 79 -1.58 1.28 0.39
C ARG A 79 -2.20 0.79 1.69
N VAL A 80 -2.45 1.72 2.60
CA VAL A 80 -3.09 1.47 3.89
C VAL A 80 -4.45 2.16 3.92
N ILE A 81 -5.52 1.37 4.04
CA ILE A 81 -6.88 1.87 4.23
C ILE A 81 -7.14 1.84 5.73
N THR A 82 -7.44 2.99 6.32
CA THR A 82 -7.54 3.11 7.78
C THR A 82 -8.42 4.28 8.19
N ASP A 83 -9.01 4.16 9.39
CA ASP A 83 -9.64 5.26 10.12
C ASP A 83 -8.65 6.00 11.03
N PHE A 84 -7.38 5.61 11.04
CA PHE A 84 -6.32 6.11 11.92
C PHE A 84 -6.59 5.96 13.43
N ALA A 85 -7.54 5.12 13.82
CA ALA A 85 -7.97 4.96 15.20
C ALA A 85 -8.12 3.49 15.62
N THR A 86 -8.75 2.67 14.80
CA THR A 86 -9.15 1.32 15.20
C THR A 86 -8.60 0.21 14.32
N ILE A 87 -8.52 0.43 13.01
CA ILE A 87 -8.20 -0.62 12.04
C ILE A 87 -7.37 -0.10 10.87
N ALA A 88 -6.54 -0.97 10.32
CA ALA A 88 -5.89 -0.77 9.04
C ALA A 88 -5.99 -2.03 8.18
N TYR A 89 -6.24 -1.83 6.89
CA TYR A 89 -6.11 -2.85 5.85
C TYR A 89 -4.91 -2.50 4.98
N LEU A 90 -3.93 -3.40 4.92
CA LEU A 90 -2.75 -3.27 4.08
C LEU A 90 -2.98 -3.97 2.74
N GLY A 91 -2.84 -3.25 1.65
CA GLY A 91 -3.02 -3.78 0.31
C GLY A 91 -2.07 -3.16 -0.70
N ASP A 92 -2.11 -3.70 -1.90
CA ASP A 92 -1.37 -3.22 -3.07
C ASP A 92 0.15 -3.08 -2.84
N VAL A 93 0.71 -4.01 -2.05
CA VAL A 93 2.14 -4.02 -1.73
C VAL A 93 2.94 -4.62 -2.88
N PHE A 94 3.84 -3.85 -3.47
CA PHE A 94 4.74 -4.36 -4.50
C PHE A 94 6.09 -3.63 -4.56
N VAL A 95 7.07 -4.32 -5.11
CA VAL A 95 8.34 -3.78 -5.60
C VAL A 95 8.48 -4.20 -7.05
N VAL A 96 8.84 -3.26 -7.93
CA VAL A 96 8.98 -3.53 -9.37
C VAL A 96 10.13 -4.50 -9.65
N ASP A 97 10.02 -5.25 -10.75
CA ASP A 97 11.10 -6.14 -11.20
C ASP A 97 12.41 -5.35 -11.37
N GLY A 98 13.53 -5.99 -11.10
CA GLY A 98 14.84 -5.34 -11.10
C GLY A 98 15.22 -4.68 -9.77
N TYR A 99 14.26 -4.42 -8.88
CA TYR A 99 14.49 -3.91 -7.52
C TYR A 99 14.13 -4.92 -6.43
N ARG A 100 13.62 -6.08 -6.81
CA ARG A 100 13.33 -7.19 -5.89
C ARG A 100 14.63 -7.76 -5.31
N GLU A 101 14.51 -8.55 -4.22
CA GLU A 101 15.62 -9.21 -3.52
C GLU A 101 16.65 -8.24 -2.89
N ARG A 102 16.29 -6.97 -2.74
CA ARG A 102 17.11 -5.95 -2.07
C ARG A 102 16.62 -5.60 -0.66
N GLY A 103 15.64 -6.35 -0.13
CA GLY A 103 15.05 -6.10 1.18
C GLY A 103 14.13 -4.87 1.24
N LEU A 104 13.71 -4.32 0.10
CA LEU A 104 12.90 -3.10 0.04
C LEU A 104 11.47 -3.31 0.58
N SER A 105 10.84 -4.45 0.30
CA SER A 105 9.52 -4.77 0.86
C SER A 105 9.55 -4.87 2.38
N LYS A 106 10.58 -5.52 2.93
CA LYS A 106 10.77 -5.62 4.37
C LYS A 106 10.97 -4.24 5.00
N TRP A 107 11.82 -3.43 4.41
CA TRP A 107 12.07 -2.07 4.89
C TRP A 107 10.84 -1.18 4.80
N MET A 108 10.07 -1.26 3.72
CA MET A 108 8.79 -0.54 3.60
C MET A 108 7.83 -0.95 4.70
N MET A 109 7.74 -2.25 5.03
CA MET A 109 6.94 -2.72 6.16
C MET A 109 7.42 -2.15 7.50
N GLU A 110 8.74 -2.06 7.72
CA GLU A 110 9.31 -1.40 8.90
C GLU A 110 8.84 0.06 8.99
N CYS A 111 8.90 0.80 7.88
CA CYS A 111 8.43 2.19 7.79
C CYS A 111 6.92 2.30 8.07
N ILE A 112 6.11 1.43 7.49
CA ILE A 112 4.65 1.40 7.71
C ILE A 112 4.34 1.16 9.20
N MET A 113 4.96 0.16 9.81
CA MET A 113 4.71 -0.19 11.20
C MET A 113 5.20 0.87 12.21
N GLN A 114 6.16 1.72 11.80
CA GLN A 114 6.66 2.84 12.60
C GLN A 114 5.94 4.16 12.34
N HIS A 115 5.05 4.22 11.34
CA HIS A 115 4.39 5.47 10.97
C HIS A 115 3.61 6.05 12.16
N PRO A 116 3.80 7.35 12.53
CA PRO A 116 3.21 7.93 13.74
C PRO A 116 1.68 7.82 13.83
N GLN A 117 0.99 7.99 12.70
CA GLN A 117 -0.47 7.95 12.66
C GLN A 117 -1.06 6.52 12.66
N LEU A 118 -0.22 5.49 12.56
CA LEU A 118 -0.65 4.08 12.54
C LEU A 118 -0.40 3.35 13.86
N GLN A 119 -0.04 4.11 14.92
CA GLN A 119 0.18 3.53 16.25
C GLN A 119 -1.13 3.31 17.01
N GLY A 120 -1.18 2.26 17.83
CA GLY A 120 -2.32 1.99 18.71
C GLY A 120 -3.56 1.41 18.03
N LEU A 121 -3.48 1.05 16.76
CA LEU A 121 -4.58 0.38 16.07
C LEU A 121 -4.84 -1.00 16.69
N ARG A 122 -6.11 -1.30 16.94
CA ARG A 122 -6.50 -2.59 17.53
C ARG A 122 -6.29 -3.74 16.55
N ARG A 123 -6.42 -3.51 15.25
CA ARG A 123 -6.39 -4.57 14.24
C ARG A 123 -5.74 -4.11 12.95
N TRP A 124 -4.87 -4.95 12.43
CA TRP A 124 -4.37 -4.92 11.08
C TRP A 124 -4.89 -6.14 10.33
N ILE A 125 -5.30 -5.94 9.08
CA ILE A 125 -5.74 -7.02 8.18
C ILE A 125 -4.99 -6.89 6.87
N LEU A 126 -4.61 -8.01 6.30
CA LEU A 126 -4.13 -8.13 4.93
C LEU A 126 -4.56 -9.46 4.32
N LEU A 127 -4.56 -9.53 3.02
CA LEU A 127 -4.74 -10.73 2.23
C LEU A 127 -3.46 -10.99 1.44
N THR A 128 -2.95 -12.20 1.49
CA THR A 128 -1.79 -12.61 0.71
C THR A 128 -1.91 -14.06 0.29
N ARG A 129 -1.43 -14.35 -0.92
CA ARG A 129 -1.35 -15.72 -1.44
C ARG A 129 -0.03 -16.39 -1.06
N ASP A 130 1.06 -15.62 -1.06
CA ASP A 130 2.43 -16.15 -1.09
C ASP A 130 3.46 -15.40 -0.24
N ALA A 131 3.06 -14.32 0.44
CA ALA A 131 3.98 -13.47 1.21
C ALA A 131 3.86 -13.63 2.74
N HIS A 132 3.31 -14.75 3.23
CA HIS A 132 3.15 -15.01 4.67
C HIS A 132 4.47 -14.90 5.43
N GLY A 133 5.59 -15.35 4.83
CA GLY A 133 6.91 -15.26 5.44
C GLY A 133 7.40 -13.82 5.67
N LEU A 134 7.01 -12.87 4.82
CA LEU A 134 7.29 -11.46 5.02
C LEU A 134 6.48 -10.91 6.19
N TYR A 135 5.18 -11.06 6.15
CA TYR A 135 4.27 -10.42 7.12
C TYR A 135 4.35 -11.04 8.51
N SER A 136 4.67 -12.33 8.63
CA SER A 136 4.88 -12.97 9.94
C SER A 136 6.02 -12.33 10.76
N LYS A 137 7.02 -11.74 10.09
CA LYS A 137 8.11 -10.99 10.73
C LYS A 137 7.64 -9.73 11.45
N PHE A 138 6.44 -9.24 11.10
CA PHE A 138 5.80 -8.06 11.69
C PHE A 138 4.64 -8.40 12.62
N GLY A 139 4.51 -9.66 13.02
CA GLY A 139 3.50 -10.12 13.97
C GLY A 139 2.15 -10.49 13.34
N PHE A 140 2.03 -10.49 12.01
CA PHE A 140 0.84 -11.00 11.35
C PHE A 140 0.78 -12.53 11.46
N THR A 141 -0.38 -13.03 11.79
CA THR A 141 -0.67 -14.47 11.92
C THR A 141 -1.95 -14.80 11.14
N PRO A 142 -2.17 -16.06 10.77
CA PRO A 142 -3.49 -16.48 10.31
C PRO A 142 -4.57 -16.04 11.29
N VAL A 143 -5.73 -15.64 10.77
CA VAL A 143 -6.84 -15.21 11.64
C VAL A 143 -7.23 -16.30 12.61
N LYS A 144 -7.36 -15.97 13.90
CA LYS A 144 -7.63 -16.95 14.96
C LYS A 144 -9.04 -17.53 14.90
N ALA A 145 -10.00 -16.81 14.34
CA ALA A 145 -11.41 -17.18 14.26
C ALA A 145 -11.92 -16.91 12.83
N PRO A 146 -11.47 -17.70 11.84
CA PRO A 146 -11.84 -17.48 10.43
C PRO A 146 -13.35 -17.54 10.20
N GLU A 147 -14.08 -18.27 11.01
CA GLU A 147 -15.55 -18.36 10.98
C GLU A 147 -16.27 -17.04 11.29
N ARG A 148 -15.55 -16.05 11.82
CA ARG A 148 -16.08 -14.70 12.07
C ARG A 148 -15.89 -13.73 10.91
N TYR A 149 -15.12 -14.14 9.89
CA TYR A 149 -14.82 -13.31 8.74
C TYR A 149 -15.75 -13.67 7.60
N MET A 150 -16.33 -12.66 7.01
CA MET A 150 -17.18 -12.80 5.83
C MET A 150 -16.71 -11.79 4.79
N GLU A 151 -16.74 -12.18 3.52
CA GLU A 151 -16.45 -11.29 2.40
C GLU A 151 -17.56 -11.31 1.36
N LEU A 152 -17.73 -10.21 0.66
CA LEU A 152 -18.47 -10.14 -0.59
C LEU A 152 -17.48 -9.75 -1.67
N HIS A 153 -16.95 -10.75 -2.36
CA HIS A 153 -15.95 -10.58 -3.41
C HIS A 153 -16.59 -10.65 -4.80
N ARG A 154 -16.23 -9.70 -5.65
CA ARG A 154 -16.67 -9.64 -7.04
C ARG A 154 -15.45 -9.67 -7.97
N PRO A 155 -14.85 -10.84 -8.22
CA PRO A 155 -13.56 -10.96 -8.91
C PRO A 155 -13.60 -10.44 -10.36
N ASP A 156 -14.76 -10.45 -10.98
CA ASP A 156 -14.94 -10.06 -12.40
C ASP A 156 -15.42 -8.61 -12.59
N ILE A 157 -15.48 -7.81 -11.52
CA ILE A 157 -16.06 -6.47 -11.60
C ILE A 157 -15.32 -5.55 -12.58
N TYR A 158 -14.03 -5.73 -12.78
CA TYR A 158 -13.25 -4.94 -13.72
C TYR A 158 -13.41 -5.40 -15.17
N LYS A 159 -13.80 -6.64 -15.40
CA LYS A 159 -14.11 -7.16 -16.75
C LYS A 159 -15.39 -6.55 -17.31
N ILE A 160 -16.38 -6.29 -16.47
CA ILE A 160 -17.70 -5.75 -16.84
C ILE A 160 -17.58 -4.27 -17.25
N ARG A 161 -16.63 -3.51 -16.69
CA ARG A 161 -16.41 -2.09 -17.01
C ARG A 161 -15.68 -1.84 -18.34
N GLY A 162 -15.03 -2.85 -18.90
CA GLY A 162 -14.31 -2.77 -20.19
C GLY A 162 -15.18 -3.00 -21.43
N THR A 163 -16.50 -3.17 -21.29
CA THR A 163 -17.44 -3.50 -22.37
C THR A 163 -18.43 -2.38 -22.71
N THR A 164 -18.02 -1.11 -22.51
CA THR A 164 -18.77 0.06 -23.00
C THR A 164 -17.92 0.89 -23.92
#